data_6bacab98adc9c56c7364331a07b1977e
#
_entry.id   6bacab98adc9c56c7364331a07b1977e
#
_cell.length_a   1.000
_cell.length_b   1.000
_cell.length_c   1.000
_cell.angle_alpha   90.00
_cell.angle_beta   90.00
_cell.angle_gamma   90.00
#
_symmetry.space_group_name_H-M   'P 1'
#
loop_
_entity.id
_entity.type
_entity.pdbx_description
1 polymer ?
#
loop_
_entity_poly.entity_id
_entity_poly.type
_entity_poly.pdbx_seq_one_letter_code
_entity_poly.pdbx_strand_id
1 'polypeptide(L)'
;MSNTAQLKKEYAERIAPALMKQFNYSSSMQIPVLKKIVINQGLGMATADKKIIDVAINELTAITGQKAVATVSKKDVANFKLRKKMPIGVMVPLRRERMYEFLEKLVRVALPRIRDFKGIESKFDGRGNYTLGIQEQIIFPEINIDTIDRILGMNITFVTTASTDEEGYALLKEFGLPFKNAKN
;
A
#
# COMPACT_ATOMS: atom_id res chain seq x y z
N MET A 1 7.73 -27.05 -2.42
CA MET A 1 8.55 -26.11 -1.63
C MET A 1 7.75 -24.83 -1.51
N SER A 2 7.36 -24.41 -0.30
CA SER A 2 6.63 -23.16 -0.10
C SER A 2 7.58 -22.00 -0.43
N ASN A 3 7.25 -21.25 -1.46
CA ASN A 3 8.01 -20.07 -1.88
C ASN A 3 7.75 -18.95 -0.83
N THR A 4 8.49 -18.97 0.27
CA THR A 4 8.36 -17.97 1.32
C THR A 4 8.95 -16.68 0.79
N ALA A 5 8.17 -15.59 0.77
CA ALA A 5 8.61 -14.28 0.30
C ALA A 5 9.94 -13.88 0.98
N GLN A 6 10.91 -13.42 0.19
CA GLN A 6 12.26 -13.11 0.67
C GLN A 6 12.24 -12.10 1.81
N LEU A 7 11.44 -11.04 1.70
CA LEU A 7 11.29 -10.02 2.74
C LEU A 7 10.75 -10.57 4.07
N LYS A 8 9.98 -11.66 4.04
CA LYS A 8 9.51 -12.30 5.28
C LYS A 8 10.66 -12.98 6.03
N LYS A 9 11.58 -13.61 5.30
CA LYS A 9 12.80 -14.18 5.88
C LYS A 9 13.71 -13.10 6.43
N GLU A 10 13.93 -12.04 5.64
CA GLU A 10 14.72 -10.86 6.06
C GLU A 10 14.13 -10.20 7.31
N TYR A 11 12.82 -10.14 7.44
CA TYR A 11 12.19 -9.65 8.67
C TYR A 11 12.61 -10.45 9.89
N ALA A 12 12.54 -11.79 9.83
CA ALA A 12 12.85 -12.65 10.97
C ALA A 12 14.35 -12.66 11.32
N GLU A 13 15.22 -12.67 10.30
CA GLU A 13 16.66 -12.86 10.46
C GLU A 13 17.42 -11.56 10.74
N ARG A 14 16.97 -10.44 10.13
CA ARG A 14 17.69 -9.16 10.18
C ARG A 14 16.90 -8.05 10.86
N ILE A 15 15.66 -7.79 10.42
CA ILE A 15 14.91 -6.61 10.82
C ILE A 15 14.45 -6.69 12.28
N ALA A 16 13.86 -7.81 12.68
CA ALA A 16 13.36 -7.97 14.05
C ALA A 16 14.47 -7.86 15.10
N PRO A 17 15.66 -8.51 14.96
CA PRO A 17 16.78 -8.31 15.89
C PRO A 17 17.32 -6.87 15.90
N ALA A 18 17.33 -6.17 14.76
CA ALA A 18 17.78 -4.79 14.68
C ALA A 18 16.84 -3.84 15.45
N LEU A 19 15.53 -3.98 15.25
CA LEU A 19 14.52 -3.20 15.97
C LEU A 19 14.52 -3.49 17.47
N MET A 20 14.72 -4.74 17.86
CA MET A 20 14.82 -5.14 19.28
C MET A 20 15.97 -4.41 19.97
N LYS A 21 17.13 -4.28 19.32
CA LYS A 21 18.28 -3.54 19.85
C LYS A 21 18.05 -2.03 19.85
N GLN A 22 17.43 -1.50 18.80
CA GLN A 22 17.22 -0.06 18.64
C GLN A 22 16.28 0.51 19.70
N PHE A 23 15.18 -0.20 20.01
CA PHE A 23 14.15 0.25 20.95
C PHE A 23 14.21 -0.43 22.32
N ASN A 24 15.22 -1.29 22.56
CA ASN A 24 15.42 -2.00 23.82
C ASN A 24 14.17 -2.74 24.32
N TYR A 25 13.46 -3.45 23.43
CA TYR A 25 12.28 -4.21 23.82
C TYR A 25 12.62 -5.35 24.78
N SER A 26 11.80 -5.54 25.81
CA SER A 26 11.95 -6.61 26.80
C SER A 26 11.49 -7.97 26.29
N SER A 27 10.61 -8.00 25.25
CA SER A 27 10.07 -9.21 24.65
C SER A 27 10.03 -9.12 23.14
N SER A 28 10.30 -10.24 22.47
CA SER A 28 10.19 -10.35 21.01
C SER A 28 8.78 -10.08 20.48
N MET A 29 7.75 -10.24 21.32
CA MET A 29 6.35 -9.95 20.93
C MET A 29 6.02 -8.46 20.86
N GLN A 30 6.87 -7.59 21.40
CA GLN A 30 6.71 -6.13 21.33
C GLN A 30 7.24 -5.55 20.03
N ILE A 31 8.05 -6.30 19.29
CA ILE A 31 8.64 -5.84 18.03
C ILE A 31 7.52 -5.53 17.03
N PRO A 32 7.54 -4.35 16.39
CA PRO A 32 6.52 -3.99 15.42
C PRO A 32 6.55 -4.91 14.19
N VAL A 33 5.37 -5.33 13.76
CA VAL A 33 5.16 -6.23 12.62
C VAL A 33 4.24 -5.58 11.61
N LEU A 34 4.48 -5.81 10.33
CA LEU A 34 3.55 -5.43 9.28
C LEU A 34 2.35 -6.39 9.30
N LYS A 35 1.15 -5.87 9.59
CA LYS A 35 -0.08 -6.65 9.78
C LYS A 35 -0.84 -6.87 8.48
N LYS A 36 -0.95 -5.83 7.66
CA LYS A 36 -1.58 -5.86 6.34
C LYS A 36 -1.16 -4.64 5.51
N ILE A 37 -1.24 -4.77 4.19
CA ILE A 37 -1.19 -3.64 3.24
C ILE A 37 -2.57 -3.52 2.61
N VAL A 38 -3.13 -2.33 2.59
CA VAL A 38 -4.42 -2.05 1.95
C VAL A 38 -4.18 -1.11 0.78
N ILE A 39 -4.56 -1.55 -0.42
CA ILE A 39 -4.50 -0.72 -1.61
C ILE A 39 -5.93 -0.26 -1.90
N ASN A 40 -6.10 1.03 -2.10
CA ASN A 40 -7.40 1.64 -2.37
C ASN A 40 -7.30 2.61 -3.54
N GLN A 41 -8.26 2.52 -4.46
CA GLN A 41 -8.49 3.49 -5.52
C GLN A 41 -9.84 4.16 -5.33
N GLY A 42 -9.83 5.49 -5.18
CA GLY A 42 -11.06 6.30 -5.16
C GLY A 42 -11.44 6.69 -6.57
N LEU A 43 -12.62 6.26 -7.02
CA LEU A 43 -13.10 6.45 -8.39
C LEU A 43 -14.36 7.33 -8.39
N GLY A 44 -14.21 8.63 -8.10
CA GLY A 44 -15.33 9.57 -8.08
C GLY A 44 -16.05 9.67 -9.44
N MET A 45 -15.35 9.43 -10.54
CA MET A 45 -15.91 9.42 -11.90
C MET A 45 -16.84 8.23 -12.17
N ALA A 46 -16.82 7.19 -11.34
CA ALA A 46 -17.70 6.03 -11.46
C ALA A 46 -19.18 6.37 -11.26
N THR A 47 -19.50 7.55 -10.74
CA THR A 47 -20.88 8.07 -10.67
C THR A 47 -21.45 8.33 -12.06
N ALA A 48 -20.61 8.70 -13.03
CA ALA A 48 -21.00 8.94 -14.43
C ALA A 48 -20.81 7.68 -15.29
N ASP A 49 -19.71 6.95 -15.09
CA ASP A 49 -19.37 5.75 -15.87
C ASP A 49 -19.00 4.58 -14.96
N LYS A 50 -19.91 3.61 -14.87
CA LYS A 50 -19.73 2.40 -14.03
C LYS A 50 -18.65 1.46 -14.55
N LYS A 51 -18.32 1.49 -15.85
CA LYS A 51 -17.31 0.59 -16.45
C LYS A 51 -15.92 0.80 -15.87
N ILE A 52 -15.63 2.02 -15.38
CA ILE A 52 -14.36 2.36 -14.74
C ILE A 52 -14.09 1.45 -13.52
N ILE A 53 -15.13 1.02 -12.81
CA ILE A 53 -14.98 0.11 -11.65
C ILE A 53 -14.46 -1.26 -12.09
N ASP A 54 -14.99 -1.81 -13.17
CA ASP A 54 -14.58 -3.13 -13.65
C ASP A 54 -13.14 -3.10 -14.18
N VAL A 55 -12.77 -2.03 -14.88
CA VAL A 55 -11.39 -1.80 -15.32
C VAL A 55 -10.45 -1.73 -14.12
N ALA A 56 -10.77 -0.92 -13.11
CA ALA A 56 -9.95 -0.79 -11.91
C ALA A 56 -9.85 -2.08 -11.09
N ILE A 57 -10.91 -2.90 -11.04
CA ILE A 57 -10.86 -4.23 -10.41
C ILE A 57 -9.86 -5.13 -11.14
N ASN A 58 -9.88 -5.14 -12.47
CA ASN A 58 -8.97 -5.95 -13.27
C ASN A 58 -7.51 -5.49 -13.10
N GLU A 59 -7.26 -4.18 -13.15
CA GLU A 59 -5.94 -3.58 -12.96
C GLU A 59 -5.38 -3.92 -11.56
N LEU A 60 -6.13 -3.64 -10.49
CA LEU A 60 -5.68 -3.96 -9.14
C LEU A 60 -5.52 -5.47 -8.90
N THR A 61 -6.34 -6.29 -9.54
CA THR A 61 -6.20 -7.75 -9.48
C THR A 61 -4.91 -8.19 -10.17
N ALA A 62 -4.55 -7.61 -11.32
CA ALA A 62 -3.30 -7.90 -12.02
C ALA A 62 -2.08 -7.48 -11.18
N ILE A 63 -2.10 -6.26 -10.59
CA ILE A 63 -1.01 -5.73 -9.75
C ILE A 63 -0.79 -6.60 -8.51
N THR A 64 -1.87 -7.01 -7.83
CA THR A 64 -1.78 -7.62 -6.50
C THR A 64 -1.81 -9.15 -6.52
N GLY A 65 -2.24 -9.76 -7.63
CA GLY A 65 -2.50 -11.20 -7.70
C GLY A 65 -3.69 -11.67 -6.85
N GLN A 66 -4.46 -10.73 -6.28
CA GLN A 66 -5.65 -11.00 -5.48
C GLN A 66 -6.85 -10.23 -6.03
N LYS A 67 -7.99 -10.90 -6.19
CA LYS A 67 -9.22 -10.27 -6.70
C LYS A 67 -9.59 -9.04 -5.87
N ALA A 68 -9.70 -7.90 -6.54
CA ALA A 68 -10.09 -6.64 -5.93
C ALA A 68 -11.61 -6.60 -5.69
N VAL A 69 -12.04 -5.81 -4.70
CA VAL A 69 -13.44 -5.66 -4.31
C VAL A 69 -13.88 -4.22 -4.49
N ALA A 70 -15.03 -4.02 -5.14
CA ALA A 70 -15.65 -2.71 -5.25
C ALA A 70 -16.10 -2.21 -3.88
N THR A 71 -15.81 -0.96 -3.57
CA THR A 71 -16.29 -0.27 -2.36
C THR A 71 -17.49 0.58 -2.70
N VAL A 72 -18.53 0.47 -1.87
CA VAL A 72 -19.81 1.14 -2.10
C VAL A 72 -20.04 2.29 -1.15
N SER A 73 -20.78 3.31 -1.60
CA SER A 73 -21.17 4.43 -0.77
C SER A 73 -22.09 4.01 0.38
N LYS A 74 -21.84 4.55 1.57
CA LYS A 74 -22.67 4.33 2.76
C LYS A 74 -23.83 5.32 2.88
N LYS A 75 -23.70 6.52 2.30
CA LYS A 75 -24.67 7.63 2.40
C LYS A 75 -25.00 8.18 1.02
N ASP A 76 -26.17 8.83 0.93
CA ASP A 76 -26.56 9.63 -0.21
C ASP A 76 -25.91 11.02 -0.08
N VAL A 77 -25.31 11.53 -1.17
CA VAL A 77 -24.71 12.88 -1.21
C VAL A 77 -25.10 13.53 -2.53
N ALA A 78 -26.08 14.46 -2.48
CA ALA A 78 -26.68 15.10 -3.65
C ALA A 78 -25.65 15.87 -4.48
N ASN A 79 -24.74 16.63 -3.83
CA ASN A 79 -23.71 17.43 -4.50
C ASN A 79 -22.78 16.59 -5.40
N PHE A 80 -22.53 15.33 -5.06
CA PHE A 80 -21.71 14.40 -5.84
C PHE A 80 -22.52 13.45 -6.70
N LYS A 81 -23.84 13.65 -6.81
CA LYS A 81 -24.78 12.75 -7.53
C LYS A 81 -24.64 11.29 -7.06
N LEU A 82 -24.33 11.10 -5.77
CA LEU A 82 -24.02 9.82 -5.16
C LEU A 82 -25.22 9.29 -4.40
N ARG A 83 -25.57 8.03 -4.66
CA ARG A 83 -26.59 7.30 -3.93
C ARG A 83 -25.98 6.17 -3.10
N LYS A 84 -26.65 5.81 -2.01
CA LYS A 84 -26.30 4.66 -1.17
C LYS A 84 -26.16 3.40 -2.01
N LYS A 85 -25.15 2.59 -1.73
CA LYS A 85 -24.78 1.36 -2.45
C LYS A 85 -24.23 1.57 -3.87
N MET A 86 -23.98 2.80 -4.34
CA MET A 86 -23.25 3.00 -5.58
C MET A 86 -21.76 2.64 -5.40
N PRO A 87 -21.15 1.87 -6.32
CA PRO A 87 -19.71 1.61 -6.28
C PRO A 87 -18.95 2.89 -6.66
N ILE A 88 -17.98 3.29 -5.81
CA ILE A 88 -17.21 4.52 -5.95
C ILE A 88 -15.71 4.34 -5.76
N GLY A 89 -15.26 3.12 -5.60
CA GLY A 89 -13.86 2.80 -5.44
C GLY A 89 -13.61 1.31 -5.46
N VAL A 90 -12.34 0.95 -5.43
CA VAL A 90 -11.89 -0.44 -5.43
C VAL A 90 -10.83 -0.62 -4.35
N MET A 91 -10.83 -1.74 -3.64
CA MET A 91 -9.92 -2.01 -2.55
C MET A 91 -9.40 -3.45 -2.58
N VAL A 92 -8.13 -3.62 -2.18
CA VAL A 92 -7.50 -4.94 -1.97
C VAL A 92 -6.75 -4.93 -0.65
N PRO A 93 -7.13 -5.75 0.34
CA PRO A 93 -6.34 -5.97 1.54
C PRO A 93 -5.40 -7.18 1.36
N LEU A 94 -4.10 -6.95 1.40
CA LEU A 94 -3.06 -7.97 1.32
C LEU A 94 -2.57 -8.37 2.71
N ARG A 95 -2.34 -9.67 2.92
CA ARG A 95 -1.82 -10.23 4.17
C ARG A 95 -0.86 -11.38 3.90
N ARG A 96 -0.05 -11.75 4.92
CA ARG A 96 0.89 -12.89 4.88
C ARG A 96 1.85 -12.80 3.69
N GLU A 97 2.04 -13.89 2.94
CA GLU A 97 3.01 -13.99 1.84
C GLU A 97 2.76 -12.91 0.76
N ARG A 98 1.53 -12.78 0.28
CA ARG A 98 1.16 -11.79 -0.75
C ARG A 98 1.46 -10.34 -0.35
N MET A 99 1.38 -10.04 0.93
CA MET A 99 1.73 -8.73 1.47
C MET A 99 3.23 -8.45 1.31
N TYR A 100 4.08 -9.41 1.63
CA TYR A 100 5.53 -9.25 1.48
C TYR A 100 5.98 -9.25 0.02
N GLU A 101 5.37 -10.08 -0.83
CA GLU A 101 5.60 -10.08 -2.28
C GLU A 101 5.25 -8.73 -2.90
N PHE A 102 4.10 -8.18 -2.53
CA PHE A 102 3.69 -6.85 -2.99
C PHE A 102 4.64 -5.75 -2.48
N LEU A 103 5.06 -5.81 -1.20
CA LEU A 103 6.01 -4.86 -0.63
C LEU A 103 7.35 -4.91 -1.37
N GLU A 104 7.87 -6.09 -1.65
CA GLU A 104 9.11 -6.28 -2.40
C GLU A 104 9.00 -5.69 -3.81
N LYS A 105 7.92 -5.99 -4.53
CA LYS A 105 7.62 -5.41 -5.84
C LYS A 105 7.54 -3.89 -5.79
N LEU A 106 6.85 -3.34 -4.80
CA LEU A 106 6.70 -1.90 -4.63
C LEU A 106 8.06 -1.21 -4.46
N VAL A 107 8.89 -1.72 -3.54
CA VAL A 107 10.19 -1.10 -3.20
C VAL A 107 11.21 -1.27 -4.32
N ARG A 108 11.33 -2.48 -4.88
CA ARG A 108 12.40 -2.80 -5.84
C ARG A 108 12.06 -2.45 -7.28
N VAL A 109 10.79 -2.45 -7.65
CA VAL A 109 10.37 -2.29 -9.05
C VAL A 109 9.53 -1.03 -9.27
N ALA A 110 8.46 -0.84 -8.48
CA ALA A 110 7.48 0.22 -8.76
C ALA A 110 8.01 1.62 -8.37
N LEU A 111 8.54 1.81 -7.16
CA LEU A 111 9.02 3.12 -6.71
C LEU A 111 10.16 3.70 -7.58
N PRO A 112 11.18 2.91 -8.02
CA PRO A 112 12.21 3.44 -8.90
C PRO A 112 11.70 3.88 -10.29
N ARG A 113 10.53 3.40 -10.72
CA ARG A 113 9.91 3.76 -12.01
C ARG A 113 9.11 5.06 -11.96
N ILE A 114 8.90 5.63 -10.77
CA ILE A 114 8.24 6.93 -10.63
C ILE A 114 9.15 8.00 -11.23
N ARG A 115 8.59 8.79 -12.14
CA ARG A 115 9.30 9.93 -12.75
C ARG A 115 9.66 10.96 -11.66
N ASP A 116 10.90 11.43 -11.68
CA ASP A 116 11.41 12.44 -10.73
C ASP A 116 11.24 12.05 -9.25
N PHE A 117 11.41 10.76 -8.94
CA PHE A 117 11.25 10.25 -7.57
C PHE A 117 12.29 10.85 -6.61
N LYS A 118 11.81 11.61 -5.63
CA LYS A 118 12.65 12.29 -4.62
C LYS A 118 12.53 11.67 -3.22
N GLY A 119 12.03 10.44 -3.12
CA GLY A 119 11.71 9.77 -1.87
C GLY A 119 10.29 10.07 -1.38
N ILE A 120 9.84 9.31 -0.38
CA ILE A 120 8.51 9.41 0.21
C ILE A 120 8.54 10.25 1.49
N GLU A 121 7.45 10.97 1.77
CA GLU A 121 7.34 11.77 3.00
C GLU A 121 7.17 10.88 4.21
N SER A 122 7.70 11.29 5.37
CA SER A 122 7.60 10.54 6.64
C SER A 122 6.38 10.95 7.47
N LYS A 123 5.20 11.14 6.83
CA LYS A 123 3.96 11.48 7.52
C LYS A 123 3.19 10.23 7.93
N PHE A 124 3.17 9.94 9.21
CA PHE A 124 2.43 8.85 9.82
C PHE A 124 1.10 9.33 10.43
N ASP A 125 0.27 8.40 10.88
CA ASP A 125 -1.08 8.68 11.43
C ASP A 125 -1.11 8.91 12.95
N GLY A 126 0.03 8.95 13.63
CA GLY A 126 0.15 9.01 15.10
C GLY A 126 0.04 7.66 15.81
N ARG A 127 -0.13 6.57 15.05
CA ARG A 127 -0.26 5.18 15.55
C ARG A 127 0.62 4.19 14.79
N GLY A 128 1.68 4.68 14.16
CA GLY A 128 2.62 3.86 13.42
C GLY A 128 2.12 3.28 12.11
N ASN A 129 0.95 3.69 11.59
CA ASN A 129 0.53 3.33 10.25
C ASN A 129 0.96 4.40 9.24
N TYR A 130 1.24 3.97 8.02
CA TYR A 130 1.71 4.84 6.97
C TYR A 130 0.88 4.70 5.70
N THR A 131 0.57 5.82 5.04
CA THR A 131 -0.14 5.80 3.75
C THR A 131 0.68 6.51 2.68
N LEU A 132 0.98 5.79 1.61
CA LEU A 132 1.65 6.27 0.42
C LEU A 132 0.63 6.54 -0.69
N GLY A 133 0.58 7.77 -1.18
CA GLY A 133 -0.19 8.12 -2.38
C GLY A 133 0.65 7.94 -3.64
N ILE A 134 0.12 7.21 -4.62
CA ILE A 134 0.68 7.03 -5.94
C ILE A 134 -0.25 7.68 -6.94
N GLN A 135 0.27 8.54 -7.81
CA GLN A 135 -0.53 9.29 -8.78
C GLN A 135 -0.85 8.47 -10.03
N GLU A 136 0.02 7.54 -10.41
CA GLU A 136 -0.06 6.81 -11.67
C GLU A 136 0.10 5.30 -11.45
N GLN A 137 -0.88 4.49 -11.88
CA GLN A 137 -0.81 3.03 -11.82
C GLN A 137 0.23 2.43 -12.79
N ILE A 138 0.69 3.20 -13.77
CA ILE A 138 1.64 2.78 -14.83
C ILE A 138 3.00 2.34 -14.27
N ILE A 139 3.34 2.73 -13.05
CA ILE A 139 4.59 2.32 -12.40
C ILE A 139 4.69 0.80 -12.20
N PHE A 140 3.55 0.11 -12.17
CA PHE A 140 3.51 -1.35 -12.04
C PHE A 140 3.68 -2.01 -13.42
N PRO A 141 4.63 -2.96 -13.57
CA PRO A 141 4.94 -3.58 -14.85
C PRO A 141 3.82 -4.48 -15.41
N GLU A 142 2.88 -4.89 -14.56
CA GLU A 142 1.72 -5.71 -14.95
C GLU A 142 0.68 -4.91 -15.75
N ILE A 143 0.79 -3.58 -15.72
CA ILE A 143 -0.15 -2.71 -16.42
C ILE A 143 0.41 -2.39 -17.79
N ASN A 144 -0.35 -2.72 -18.83
CA ASN A 144 -0.01 -2.38 -20.20
C ASN A 144 -0.50 -0.96 -20.51
N ILE A 145 0.44 -0.06 -20.85
CA ILE A 145 0.17 1.37 -21.14
C ILE A 145 -0.78 1.52 -22.33
N ASP A 146 -0.70 0.64 -23.32
CA ASP A 146 -1.51 0.71 -24.54
C ASP A 146 -3.00 0.39 -24.31
N THR A 147 -3.32 -0.27 -23.19
CA THR A 147 -4.69 -0.68 -22.84
C THR A 147 -5.36 0.22 -21.82
N ILE A 148 -4.66 1.24 -21.35
CA ILE A 148 -5.19 2.16 -20.33
C ILE A 148 -5.95 3.31 -20.97
N ASP A 149 -7.23 3.43 -20.63
CA ASP A 149 -8.03 4.59 -21.05
C ASP A 149 -7.71 5.84 -20.21
N ARG A 150 -7.32 5.65 -18.95
CA ARG A 150 -7.10 6.75 -18.00
C ARG A 150 -6.04 6.41 -16.95
N ILE A 151 -5.30 7.44 -16.54
CA ILE A 151 -4.39 7.36 -15.41
C ILE A 151 -5.20 7.44 -14.11
N LEU A 152 -5.06 6.42 -13.25
CA LEU A 152 -5.75 6.30 -11.98
C LEU A 152 -4.72 6.27 -10.84
N GLY A 153 -4.87 7.18 -9.88
CA GLY A 153 -4.07 7.17 -8.67
C GLY A 153 -4.57 6.13 -7.66
N MET A 154 -3.69 5.75 -6.73
CA MET A 154 -4.04 4.84 -5.65
C MET A 154 -3.35 5.22 -4.33
N ASN A 155 -3.96 4.83 -3.22
CA ASN A 155 -3.38 4.93 -1.89
C ASN A 155 -3.00 3.54 -1.40
N ILE A 156 -1.76 3.41 -0.91
CA ILE A 156 -1.22 2.17 -0.34
C ILE A 156 -1.01 2.43 1.15
N THR A 157 -1.82 1.78 2.00
CA THR A 157 -1.76 1.95 3.45
C THR A 157 -1.08 0.74 4.08
N PHE A 158 0.00 0.98 4.78
CA PHE A 158 0.73 -0.01 5.58
C PHE A 158 0.20 0.03 7.01
N VAL A 159 -0.44 -1.04 7.43
CA VAL A 159 -0.95 -1.18 8.80
C VAL A 159 0.03 -2.02 9.59
N THR A 160 0.60 -1.43 10.62
CA THR A 160 1.59 -2.07 11.49
C THR A 160 1.01 -2.37 12.88
N THR A 161 1.78 -3.01 13.72
CA THR A 161 1.49 -3.18 15.16
C THR A 161 2.27 -2.19 16.02
N ALA A 162 3.01 -1.26 15.40
CA ALA A 162 3.76 -0.23 16.10
C ALA A 162 2.82 0.62 16.98
N SER A 163 3.30 1.04 18.13
CA SER A 163 2.57 1.93 19.04
C SER A 163 2.85 3.40 18.75
N THR A 164 4.03 3.70 18.20
CA THR A 164 4.48 5.06 17.87
C THR A 164 4.87 5.17 16.39
N ASP A 165 4.88 6.41 15.88
CA ASP A 165 5.29 6.68 14.51
C ASP A 165 6.77 6.41 14.28
N GLU A 166 7.61 6.57 15.32
CA GLU A 166 9.04 6.27 15.26
C GLU A 166 9.30 4.78 15.03
N GLU A 167 8.58 3.91 15.75
CA GLU A 167 8.64 2.46 15.55
C GLU A 167 8.17 2.06 14.16
N GLY A 168 7.05 2.64 13.69
CA GLY A 168 6.53 2.42 12.34
C GLY A 168 7.50 2.87 11.25
N TYR A 169 8.13 4.03 11.44
CA TYR A 169 9.14 4.56 10.54
C TYR A 169 10.37 3.65 10.47
N ALA A 170 10.91 3.24 11.63
CA ALA A 170 12.06 2.35 11.68
C ALA A 170 11.77 1.01 10.98
N LEU A 171 10.59 0.41 11.25
CA LEU A 171 10.15 -0.82 10.59
C LEU A 171 10.11 -0.68 9.06
N LEU A 172 9.45 0.34 8.55
CA LEU A 172 9.29 0.53 7.11
C LEU A 172 10.60 0.92 6.42
N LYS A 173 11.47 1.66 7.09
CA LYS A 173 12.82 1.98 6.63
C LYS A 173 13.68 0.73 6.49
N GLU A 174 13.63 -0.18 7.46
CA GLU A 174 14.34 -1.46 7.41
C GLU A 174 13.82 -2.38 6.29
N PHE A 175 12.55 -2.29 5.91
CA PHE A 175 12.00 -2.93 4.71
C PHE A 175 12.46 -2.29 3.40
N GLY A 176 13.19 -1.16 3.47
CA GLY A 176 13.76 -0.50 2.31
C GLY A 176 12.88 0.56 1.68
N LEU A 177 11.84 1.08 2.36
CA LEU A 177 11.11 2.23 1.85
C LEU A 177 12.00 3.48 1.87
N PRO A 178 12.15 4.17 0.72
CA PRO A 178 13.06 5.31 0.56
C PRO A 178 12.42 6.61 1.08
N PHE A 179 12.41 6.80 2.39
CA PHE A 179 11.97 8.06 2.99
C PHE A 179 12.91 9.21 2.63
N LYS A 180 12.36 10.40 2.38
CA LYS A 180 13.14 11.63 2.30
C LYS A 180 13.82 11.83 3.66
N ASN A 181 15.12 12.15 3.65
CA ASN A 181 15.76 12.60 4.86
C ASN A 181 15.00 13.82 5.35
N ALA A 182 14.49 13.78 6.58
CA ALA A 182 13.96 14.96 7.22
C ALA A 182 15.06 16.04 7.13
N LYS A 183 14.78 17.14 6.41
CA LYS A 183 15.66 18.30 6.52
C LYS A 183 15.54 18.76 7.97
N ASN A 184 16.65 18.60 8.71
CA ASN A 184 16.85 19.27 9.99
C ASN A 184 16.64 20.77 9.81
#